data_51e04ccfd2d6a9384ad3ea641a5648b7
#
_entry.id   51e04ccfd2d6a9384ad3ea641a5648b7
#
_cell.length_a   1.000
_cell.length_b   1.000
_cell.length_c   1.000
_cell.angle_alpha   90.00
_cell.angle_beta   90.00
_cell.angle_gamma   90.00
#
_symmetry.space_group_name_H-M   'P 1'
#
loop_
_entity.id
_entity.type
_entity.pdbx_description
1 polymer ?
#
loop_
_entity_poly.entity_id
_entity_poly.type
_entity_poly.pdbx_seq_one_letter_code
_entity_poly.pdbx_strand_id
1 'polypeptide(L)'
;MQYHKALGQIEPDGALPLEIKRGSRALHYHVFSSQALVLIAELGRRNGLDLYGVKGGVLKKLIERTTKGLSDPRFFTEKTGEVQTWVGRLNGSKLAWMEP
;
A
#
# COMPACT_ATOMS: atom_id res chain seq x y z
N MET A 1 6.97 -5.88 12.84
CA MET A 1 7.30 -5.75 11.40
C MET A 1 8.56 -4.92 11.25
N GLN A 2 9.51 -5.42 10.49
CA GLN A 2 10.70 -4.64 10.17
C GLN A 2 10.44 -3.81 8.93
N TYR A 3 10.58 -2.51 9.08
CA TYR A 3 10.27 -1.56 8.01
C TYR A 3 11.08 -1.81 6.74
N HIS A 4 12.39 -1.95 6.87
CA HIS A 4 13.27 -2.18 5.70
C HIS A 4 12.94 -3.50 4.99
N LYS A 5 12.64 -4.54 5.74
CA LYS A 5 12.28 -5.83 5.17
C LYS A 5 10.97 -5.73 4.40
N ALA A 6 9.99 -5.02 4.96
CA ALA A 6 8.71 -4.82 4.29
C ALA A 6 8.88 -4.05 2.99
N LEU A 7 9.69 -2.98 3.00
CA LEU A 7 9.94 -2.21 1.79
C LEU A 7 10.63 -3.05 0.72
N GLY A 8 11.49 -3.97 1.12
CA GLY A 8 12.18 -4.86 0.18
C GLY A 8 11.26 -5.81 -0.56
N GLN A 9 10.05 -6.00 -0.09
CA GLN A 9 9.06 -6.85 -0.72
C GLN A 9 8.21 -6.12 -1.76
N ILE A 10 8.28 -4.80 -1.82
CA ILE A 10 7.52 -4.02 -2.80
C ILE A 10 8.15 -4.21 -4.17
N GLU A 11 7.37 -4.70 -5.12
CA GLU A 11 7.83 -4.93 -6.49
C GLU A 11 7.91 -3.61 -7.28
N PRO A 12 8.61 -3.61 -8.42
CA PRO A 12 8.74 -2.38 -9.23
C PRO A 12 7.41 -1.76 -9.64
N ASP A 13 6.35 -2.57 -9.76
CA ASP A 13 5.01 -2.07 -10.09
C ASP A 13 4.25 -1.55 -8.87
N GLY A 14 4.86 -1.60 -7.69
CA GLY A 14 4.26 -1.15 -6.45
C GLY A 14 3.46 -2.21 -5.71
N ALA A 15 3.39 -3.43 -6.23
CA ALA A 15 2.61 -4.49 -5.60
C ALA A 15 3.39 -5.19 -4.49
N LEU A 16 2.64 -5.78 -3.56
CA LEU A 16 3.17 -6.62 -2.49
C LEU A 16 2.79 -8.08 -2.81
N PRO A 17 3.76 -8.94 -3.15
CA PRO A 17 3.44 -10.32 -3.57
C PRO A 17 2.62 -11.10 -2.55
N LEU A 18 2.90 -10.94 -1.25
CA LEU A 18 2.16 -11.64 -0.22
C LEU A 18 0.71 -11.19 -0.15
N GLU A 19 0.44 -9.92 -0.44
CA GLU A 19 -0.92 -9.40 -0.44
C GLU A 19 -1.64 -9.74 -1.75
N ILE A 20 -0.92 -9.89 -2.87
CA ILE A 20 -1.51 -10.36 -4.12
C ILE A 20 -2.09 -11.76 -3.93
N LYS A 21 -1.47 -12.59 -3.10
CA LYS A 21 -1.98 -13.93 -2.81
C LYS A 21 -3.33 -13.94 -2.09
N ARG A 22 -3.78 -12.80 -1.61
CA ARG A 22 -5.10 -12.66 -0.97
C ARG A 22 -6.25 -12.69 -1.99
N GLY A 23 -5.95 -12.76 -3.29
CA GLY A 23 -6.97 -12.89 -4.33
C GLY A 23 -7.91 -11.70 -4.34
N SER A 24 -9.23 -11.93 -4.17
CA SER A 24 -10.22 -10.87 -4.25
C SER A 24 -10.04 -9.76 -3.21
N ARG A 25 -9.26 -9.99 -2.17
CA ARG A 25 -8.99 -9.01 -1.11
C ARG A 25 -7.61 -8.37 -1.22
N ALA A 26 -6.88 -8.61 -2.30
CA ALA A 26 -5.53 -8.10 -2.45
C ALA A 26 -5.46 -6.58 -2.30
N LEU A 27 -6.34 -5.84 -2.96
CA LEU A 27 -6.36 -4.38 -2.87
C LEU A 27 -6.66 -3.93 -1.44
N HIS A 28 -7.62 -4.58 -0.79
CA HIS A 28 -7.96 -4.27 0.60
C HIS A 28 -6.73 -4.39 1.52
N TYR A 29 -5.97 -5.47 1.37
CA TYR A 29 -4.78 -5.68 2.19
C TYR A 29 -3.62 -4.77 1.79
N HIS A 30 -3.57 -4.33 0.53
CA HIS A 30 -2.62 -3.29 0.13
C HIS A 30 -2.90 -1.97 0.85
N VAL A 31 -4.17 -1.63 1.07
CA VAL A 31 -4.55 -0.44 1.85
C VAL A 31 -4.03 -0.56 3.28
N PHE A 32 -4.26 -1.70 3.93
CA PHE A 32 -3.78 -1.91 5.29
C PHE A 32 -2.25 -1.83 5.39
N SER A 33 -1.55 -2.49 4.48
CA SER A 33 -0.08 -2.50 4.49
C SER A 33 0.48 -1.11 4.25
N SER A 34 -0.10 -0.37 3.30
CA SER A 34 0.31 1.01 3.02
C SER A 34 0.11 1.89 4.24
N GLN A 35 -1.02 1.76 4.90
CA GLN A 35 -1.35 2.55 6.08
C GLN A 35 -0.33 2.32 7.21
N ALA A 36 0.00 1.06 7.47
CA ALA A 36 0.97 0.73 8.51
C ALA A 36 2.36 1.30 8.19
N LEU A 37 2.80 1.16 6.95
CA LEU A 37 4.12 1.65 6.54
C LEU A 37 4.20 3.19 6.54
N VAL A 38 3.13 3.85 6.11
CA VAL A 38 3.06 5.32 6.14
C VAL A 38 3.11 5.81 7.59
N LEU A 39 2.42 5.13 8.50
CA LEU A 39 2.46 5.51 9.90
C LEU A 39 3.89 5.46 10.45
N ILE A 40 4.62 4.38 10.14
CA ILE A 40 6.02 4.25 10.56
C ILE A 40 6.87 5.37 9.95
N ALA A 41 6.69 5.66 8.66
CA ALA A 41 7.44 6.69 7.97
C ALA A 41 7.16 8.08 8.56
N GLU A 42 5.90 8.37 8.92
CA GLU A 42 5.55 9.65 9.54
C GLU A 42 6.12 9.79 10.94
N LEU A 43 6.13 8.72 11.73
CA LEU A 43 6.78 8.74 13.03
C LEU A 43 8.28 8.99 12.88
N GLY A 44 8.91 8.38 11.87
CA GLY A 44 10.31 8.63 11.56
C GLY A 44 10.56 10.08 11.21
N ARG A 45 9.72 10.66 10.34
CA ARG A 45 9.87 12.06 9.93
C ARG A 45 9.85 13.01 11.12
N ARG A 46 8.97 12.75 12.08
CA ARG A 46 8.89 13.57 13.31
C ARG A 46 10.14 13.46 14.16
N ASN A 47 10.91 12.40 13.99
CA ASN A 47 12.15 12.16 14.72
C ASN A 47 13.39 12.44 13.86
N GLY A 48 13.23 13.14 12.76
CA GLY A 48 14.35 13.53 11.90
C GLY A 48 14.87 12.43 11.00
N LEU A 49 14.10 11.34 10.82
CA LEU A 49 14.50 10.22 9.97
C LEU A 49 13.75 10.27 8.64
N ASP A 50 14.47 10.07 7.54
CA ASP A 50 13.86 10.01 6.22
C ASP A 50 13.57 8.55 5.85
N LEU A 51 12.46 8.01 6.35
CA LEU A 51 12.07 6.65 6.05
C LEU A 51 11.37 6.53 4.69
N TYR A 52 10.83 7.64 4.16
CA TYR A 52 10.25 7.62 2.82
C TYR A 52 11.30 7.41 1.74
N GLY A 53 12.53 7.88 1.97
CA GLY A 53 13.61 7.75 1.01
C GLY A 53 14.30 6.38 1.00
N VAL A 54 14.01 5.52 1.98
CA VAL A 54 14.65 4.21 2.09
C VAL A 54 14.40 3.39 0.82
N LYS A 55 15.43 2.69 0.36
CA LYS A 55 15.38 1.84 -0.85
C LYS A 55 14.88 2.62 -2.07
N GLY A 56 15.38 3.84 -2.25
CA GLY A 56 15.05 4.65 -3.42
C GLY A 56 13.63 5.18 -3.44
N GLY A 57 12.98 5.28 -2.28
CA GLY A 57 11.64 5.82 -2.20
C GLY A 57 10.56 4.83 -2.62
N VAL A 58 10.81 3.53 -2.48
CA VAL A 58 9.90 2.48 -2.94
C VAL A 58 8.52 2.53 -2.30
N LEU A 59 8.41 3.10 -1.08
CA LEU A 59 7.10 3.26 -0.43
C LEU A 59 6.14 4.08 -1.28
N LYS A 60 6.65 5.09 -2.00
CA LYS A 60 5.81 5.89 -2.89
C LYS A 60 5.17 5.05 -3.98
N LYS A 61 5.89 4.05 -4.49
CA LYS A 61 5.35 3.14 -5.51
C LYS A 61 4.18 2.34 -4.98
N LEU A 62 4.28 1.86 -3.73
CA LEU A 62 3.18 1.15 -3.09
C LEU A 62 1.98 2.08 -2.89
N ILE A 63 2.21 3.29 -2.41
CA ILE A 63 1.15 4.28 -2.18
C ILE A 63 0.44 4.61 -3.50
N GLU A 64 1.20 4.88 -4.55
CA GLU A 64 0.63 5.20 -5.86
C GLU A 64 -0.17 4.03 -6.43
N ARG A 65 0.36 2.82 -6.35
CA ARG A 65 -0.33 1.63 -6.84
C ARG A 65 -1.63 1.40 -6.09
N THR A 66 -1.59 1.55 -4.77
CA THR A 66 -2.77 1.37 -3.94
C THR A 66 -3.82 2.45 -4.21
N THR A 67 -3.39 3.71 -4.32
CA THR A 67 -4.28 4.83 -4.60
C THR A 67 -4.95 4.67 -5.95
N LYS A 68 -4.20 4.29 -6.98
CA LYS A 68 -4.76 4.02 -8.29
C LYS A 68 -5.75 2.87 -8.25
N GLY A 69 -5.47 1.85 -7.45
CA GLY A 69 -6.35 0.70 -7.28
C GLY A 69 -7.69 1.07 -6.67
N LEU A 70 -7.71 2.08 -5.81
CA LEU A 70 -8.96 2.55 -5.19
C LEU A 70 -9.89 3.22 -6.21
N SER A 71 -9.33 3.91 -7.20
CA SER A 71 -10.14 4.53 -8.25
C SER A 71 -10.37 3.61 -9.44
N ASP A 72 -9.46 2.65 -9.67
CA ASP A 72 -9.57 1.68 -10.76
C ASP A 72 -8.89 0.38 -10.38
N PRO A 73 -9.63 -0.65 -9.95
CA PRO A 73 -9.06 -1.88 -9.45
C PRO A 73 -8.56 -2.86 -10.53
N ARG A 74 -8.58 -2.48 -11.81
CA ARG A 74 -8.23 -3.40 -12.90
C ARG A 74 -6.84 -4.02 -12.75
N PHE A 75 -5.85 -3.25 -12.28
CA PHE A 75 -4.51 -3.80 -12.04
C PHE A 75 -4.58 -5.01 -11.11
N PHE A 76 -5.29 -4.87 -9.99
CA PHE A 76 -5.39 -5.94 -9.00
C PHE A 76 -6.25 -7.09 -9.51
N THR A 77 -7.29 -6.81 -10.26
CA THR A 77 -8.12 -7.84 -10.88
C THR A 77 -7.29 -8.68 -11.85
N GLU A 78 -6.51 -8.05 -12.69
CA GLU A 78 -5.67 -8.76 -13.66
C GLU A 78 -4.54 -9.53 -12.97
N LYS A 79 -3.90 -8.92 -11.96
CA LYS A 79 -2.77 -9.52 -11.27
C LYS A 79 -3.18 -10.76 -10.46
N THR A 80 -4.36 -10.73 -9.88
CA THR A 80 -4.86 -11.83 -9.03
C THR A 80 -5.75 -12.82 -9.79
N GLY A 81 -6.31 -12.41 -10.92
CA GLY A 81 -7.32 -13.19 -11.62
C GLY A 81 -8.69 -13.13 -10.96
N GLU A 82 -8.89 -12.25 -9.99
CA GLU A 82 -10.14 -12.14 -9.24
C GLU A 82 -10.60 -10.70 -9.12
N VAL A 83 -11.92 -10.49 -9.26
CA VAL A 83 -12.52 -9.17 -9.02
C VAL A 83 -12.28 -8.79 -7.57
N GLN A 84 -11.87 -7.54 -7.33
CA GLN A 84 -11.54 -7.08 -5.99
C GLN A 84 -12.80 -6.74 -5.21
N THR A 85 -12.84 -7.21 -3.97
CA THR A 85 -13.96 -6.95 -3.06
C THR A 85 -13.44 -6.21 -1.82
N TRP A 86 -14.31 -5.40 -1.22
CA TRP A 86 -14.01 -4.68 0.00
C TRP A 86 -14.66 -5.35 1.19
N VAL A 87 -13.91 -5.40 2.29
CA VAL A 87 -14.43 -5.82 3.58
C VAL A 87 -14.61 -4.56 4.39
N GLY A 88 -15.84 -4.13 4.52
CA GLY A 88 -16.16 -2.91 5.21
C GLY A 88 -16.41 -1.76 4.26
N ARG A 89 -16.64 -0.58 4.83
CA ARG A 89 -17.00 0.60 4.08
C ARG A 89 -15.79 1.51 3.90
N LEU A 90 -15.55 1.93 2.66
CA LEU A 90 -14.58 2.97 2.37
C LEU A 90 -15.30 4.30 2.26
N ASN A 91 -14.82 5.29 2.99
CA ASN A 91 -15.32 6.65 2.90
C ASN A 91 -14.14 7.61 3.09
N GLY A 92 -14.41 8.90 2.97
CA GLY A 92 -13.36 9.91 3.04
C GLY A 92 -12.53 9.84 4.31
N SER A 93 -13.17 9.64 5.46
CA SER A 93 -12.45 9.60 6.73
C SER A 93 -11.49 8.42 6.81
N LYS A 94 -11.84 7.30 6.22
CA LYS A 94 -10.97 6.11 6.22
C LYS A 94 -9.78 6.25 5.28
N LEU A 95 -9.92 7.09 4.27
CA LEU A 95 -8.87 7.31 3.29
C LEU A 95 -8.11 8.62 3.52
N ALA A 96 -8.44 9.36 4.57
CA ALA A 96 -7.84 10.66 4.82
C ALA A 96 -6.31 10.61 4.90
N TRP A 97 -5.74 9.52 5.37
CA TRP A 97 -4.29 9.35 5.47
C TRP A 97 -3.61 9.23 4.09
N MET A 98 -4.39 8.91 3.05
CA MET A 98 -3.87 8.80 1.68
C MET A 98 -4.05 10.09 0.89
N GLU A 99 -4.85 11.00 1.37
CA GLU A 99 -5.13 12.26 0.69
C GLU A 99 -4.10 13.31 1.11
N PRO A 100 -3.57 14.09 0.17
CA PRO A 100 -2.62 15.15 0.47
C PRO A 100 -3.19 16.23 1.36
#